data_a02b902e8701f9a3ce4717c46c097249
#
_entry.id   a02b902e8701f9a3ce4717c46c097249
#
_cell.length_a   1.000
_cell.length_b   1.000
_cell.length_c   1.000
_cell.angle_alpha   90.00
_cell.angle_beta   90.00
_cell.angle_gamma   90.00
#
_symmetry.space_group_name_H-M   'P 1'
#
loop_
_entity.id
_entity.type
_entity.pdbx_description
1 polymer ?
#
loop_
_entity_poly.entity_id
_entity_poly.type
_entity_poly.pdbx_seq_one_letter_code
_entity_poly.pdbx_strand_id
1 'polypeptide(L)'
;LIQLPSLLKKNVAKLKLNWDWRHPAVKEVLAIIGPATLSSGMLTINVFTDLFFASGILGAASGLSYANLLVQAPLGLVSNALLVPLMPTFSKLSASKDKAQLIKRIRQGLILSTASMLGIGTIFIVLGNQIVSVVYARGAFNENAIAIVSTLLIAYSLGMPAYLGR
;
A
#
# COMPACT_ATOMS: atom_id res chain seq x y z
N LEU A 1 10.45 -11.22 -20.07
CA LEU A 1 11.26 -11.51 -21.30
C LEU A 1 12.74 -11.76 -20.98
N ILE A 2 13.33 -11.11 -19.95
CA ILE A 2 14.76 -11.24 -19.61
C ILE A 2 15.13 -12.63 -19.07
N GLN A 3 14.20 -13.40 -18.53
CA GLN A 3 14.46 -14.74 -17.97
C GLN A 3 14.37 -15.88 -19.01
N LEU A 4 13.80 -15.62 -20.16
CA LEU A 4 13.62 -16.62 -21.23
C LEU A 4 14.93 -17.25 -21.74
N PRO A 5 16.00 -16.46 -21.99
CA PRO A 5 17.28 -17.05 -22.48
C PRO A 5 17.94 -17.99 -21.49
N SER A 6 17.79 -17.71 -20.19
CA SER A 6 18.34 -18.54 -19.12
C SER A 6 17.64 -19.90 -18.98
N LEU A 7 16.34 -19.95 -19.21
CA LEU A 7 15.53 -21.18 -19.19
C LEU A 7 15.79 -22.05 -20.41
N LEU A 8 15.96 -21.46 -21.59
CA LEU A 8 16.28 -22.16 -22.83
C LEU A 8 17.67 -22.79 -22.80
N LYS A 9 18.66 -22.12 -22.18
CA LYS A 9 20.05 -22.59 -22.08
C LYS A 9 20.22 -23.80 -21.17
N LYS A 10 19.30 -24.03 -20.24
CA LYS A 10 19.35 -25.18 -19.31
C LYS A 10 18.61 -26.44 -19.80
N ASN A 11 18.07 -26.45 -21.00
CA ASN A 11 17.32 -27.59 -21.58
C ASN A 11 16.19 -28.15 -20.68
N VAL A 12 15.71 -27.37 -19.72
CA VAL A 12 14.79 -27.83 -18.66
C VAL A 12 13.33 -27.81 -19.11
N ALA A 13 13.00 -27.11 -20.21
CA ALA A 13 11.63 -27.14 -20.71
C ALA A 13 11.58 -26.90 -22.23
N LYS A 14 11.07 -27.86 -22.97
CA LYS A 14 10.47 -27.60 -24.28
C LYS A 14 9.18 -26.81 -24.00
N LEU A 15 9.22 -25.49 -24.13
CA LEU A 15 8.05 -24.63 -24.00
C LEU A 15 7.07 -24.99 -25.15
N LYS A 16 6.13 -25.88 -24.87
CA LYS A 16 4.97 -26.08 -25.72
C LYS A 16 3.86 -25.18 -25.23
N LEU A 17 3.36 -24.32 -26.13
CA LEU A 17 2.15 -23.54 -25.84
C LEU A 17 0.99 -24.52 -25.71
N ASN A 18 0.60 -24.86 -24.51
CA ASN A 18 -0.53 -25.72 -24.22
C ASN A 18 -1.66 -24.85 -23.64
N TRP A 19 -2.77 -24.75 -24.38
CA TRP A 19 -3.94 -23.93 -24.04
C TRP A 19 -4.98 -24.78 -23.30
N ASP A 20 -4.55 -25.47 -22.23
CA ASP A 20 -5.45 -26.30 -21.45
C ASP A 20 -5.97 -25.57 -20.19
N TRP A 21 -7.12 -24.93 -20.31
CA TRP A 21 -7.82 -24.23 -19.22
C TRP A 21 -8.31 -25.16 -18.09
N ARG A 22 -8.38 -26.47 -18.37
CA ARG A 22 -8.87 -27.46 -17.40
C ARG A 22 -7.77 -28.05 -16.54
N HIS A 23 -6.51 -27.73 -16.84
CA HIS A 23 -5.38 -28.24 -16.07
C HIS A 23 -5.49 -27.82 -14.58
N PRO A 24 -5.28 -28.74 -13.61
CA PRO A 24 -5.39 -28.43 -12.18
C PRO A 24 -4.56 -27.24 -11.74
N ALA A 25 -3.34 -27.08 -12.26
CA ALA A 25 -2.47 -25.94 -11.98
C ALA A 25 -3.07 -24.60 -12.46
N VAL A 26 -3.84 -24.59 -13.55
CA VAL A 26 -4.51 -23.37 -14.03
C VAL A 26 -5.61 -22.95 -13.06
N LYS A 27 -6.37 -23.91 -12.54
CA LYS A 27 -7.41 -23.64 -11.52
C LYS A 27 -6.81 -23.10 -10.22
N GLU A 28 -5.68 -23.66 -9.78
CA GLU A 28 -4.97 -23.19 -8.59
C GLU A 28 -4.47 -21.75 -8.77
N VAL A 29 -3.87 -21.44 -9.92
CA VAL A 29 -3.43 -20.07 -10.25
C VAL A 29 -4.61 -19.11 -10.32
N LEU A 30 -5.72 -19.49 -10.95
CA LEU A 30 -6.93 -18.65 -11.01
C LEU A 30 -7.55 -18.43 -9.63
N ALA A 31 -7.54 -19.43 -8.76
CA ALA A 31 -8.02 -19.32 -7.39
C ALA A 31 -7.20 -18.33 -6.55
N ILE A 32 -5.92 -18.16 -6.87
CA ILE A 32 -5.04 -17.17 -6.21
C ILE A 32 -5.16 -15.78 -6.89
N ILE A 33 -5.14 -15.74 -8.23
CA ILE A 33 -5.19 -14.48 -8.98
C ILE A 33 -6.56 -13.82 -8.86
N GLY A 34 -7.66 -14.57 -8.86
CA GLY A 34 -9.00 -14.03 -8.80
C GLY A 34 -9.23 -13.09 -7.62
N PRO A 35 -9.06 -13.53 -6.36
CA PRO A 35 -9.16 -12.66 -5.18
C PRO A 35 -8.16 -11.50 -5.19
N ALA A 36 -6.92 -11.74 -5.64
CA ALA A 36 -5.90 -10.70 -5.72
C ALA A 36 -6.27 -9.59 -6.72
N THR A 37 -6.80 -9.95 -7.90
CA THR A 37 -7.27 -9.00 -8.90
C THR A 37 -8.48 -8.22 -8.43
N LEU A 38 -9.43 -8.88 -7.75
CA LEU A 38 -10.58 -8.22 -7.13
C LEU A 38 -10.14 -7.19 -6.10
N SER A 39 -9.22 -7.57 -5.22
CA SER A 39 -8.66 -6.65 -4.21
C SER A 39 -7.98 -5.45 -4.85
N SER A 40 -7.12 -5.67 -5.84
CA SER A 40 -6.44 -4.59 -6.58
C SER A 40 -7.42 -3.71 -7.34
N GLY A 41 -8.46 -4.31 -7.93
CA GLY A 41 -9.53 -3.59 -8.62
C GLY A 41 -10.31 -2.67 -7.68
N MET A 42 -10.65 -3.13 -6.48
CA MET A 42 -11.32 -2.30 -5.47
C MET A 42 -10.49 -1.08 -5.07
N LEU A 43 -9.16 -1.24 -4.95
CA LEU A 43 -8.27 -0.11 -4.66
C LEU A 43 -8.25 0.92 -5.80
N THR A 44 -8.23 0.44 -7.02
CA THR A 44 -8.26 1.31 -8.20
C THR A 44 -9.58 2.07 -8.29
N ILE A 45 -10.71 1.40 -8.04
CA ILE A 45 -12.03 2.03 -8.00
C ILE A 45 -12.08 3.12 -6.92
N ASN A 46 -11.50 2.87 -5.75
CA ASN A 46 -11.44 3.87 -4.68
C ASN A 46 -10.71 5.13 -5.14
N VAL A 47 -9.54 4.97 -5.76
CA VAL A 47 -8.76 6.11 -6.30
C VAL A 47 -9.54 6.88 -7.38
N PHE A 48 -10.23 6.18 -8.27
CA PHE A 48 -11.07 6.82 -9.28
C PHE A 48 -12.25 7.57 -8.66
N THR A 49 -12.85 7.02 -7.63
CA THR A 49 -13.96 7.66 -6.90
C THR A 49 -13.47 8.95 -6.24
N ASP A 50 -12.34 8.90 -5.55
CA ASP A 50 -11.74 10.08 -4.92
C ASP A 50 -11.45 11.18 -5.95
N LEU A 51 -10.86 10.83 -7.09
CA LEU A 51 -10.59 11.76 -8.18
C LEU A 51 -11.86 12.32 -8.82
N PHE A 52 -12.90 11.50 -8.98
CA PHE A 52 -14.19 11.94 -9.52
C PHE A 52 -14.82 13.03 -8.63
N PHE A 53 -14.88 12.81 -7.32
CA PHE A 53 -15.40 13.82 -6.38
C PHE A 53 -14.51 15.04 -6.29
N ALA A 54 -13.18 14.86 -6.33
CA ALA A 54 -12.24 15.97 -6.29
C ALA A 54 -12.24 16.82 -7.57
N SER A 55 -12.66 16.27 -8.72
CA SER A 55 -12.69 16.99 -10.00
C SER A 55 -13.64 18.18 -10.00
N GLY A 56 -14.67 18.15 -9.15
CA GLY A 56 -15.61 19.26 -8.98
C GLY A 56 -15.05 20.47 -8.18
N ILE A 57 -13.88 20.32 -7.56
CA ILE A 57 -13.26 21.35 -6.73
C ILE A 57 -11.93 21.76 -7.34
N LEU A 58 -11.76 23.07 -7.62
CA LEU A 58 -10.56 23.58 -8.26
C LEU A 58 -9.30 23.28 -7.40
N GLY A 59 -8.34 22.56 -7.97
CA GLY A 59 -7.09 22.20 -7.29
C GLY A 59 -7.17 20.98 -6.36
N ALA A 60 -8.36 20.42 -6.08
CA ALA A 60 -8.48 19.29 -5.16
C ALA A 60 -7.88 17.99 -5.72
N ALA A 61 -7.99 17.72 -7.02
CA ALA A 61 -7.40 16.55 -7.65
C ALA A 61 -5.86 16.54 -7.52
N SER A 62 -5.23 17.69 -7.74
CA SER A 62 -3.79 17.87 -7.50
C SER A 62 -3.47 17.78 -6.01
N GLY A 63 -4.30 18.40 -5.17
CA GLY A 63 -4.18 18.37 -3.72
C GLY A 63 -4.18 16.95 -3.15
N LEU A 64 -5.06 16.08 -3.65
CA LEU A 64 -5.09 14.66 -3.29
C LEU A 64 -3.77 13.95 -3.60
N SER A 65 -3.19 14.23 -4.75
CA SER A 65 -1.91 13.64 -5.15
C SER A 65 -0.77 14.07 -4.22
N TYR A 66 -0.70 15.36 -3.87
CA TYR A 66 0.31 15.89 -2.94
C TYR A 66 0.11 15.37 -1.51
N ALA A 67 -1.12 15.34 -1.01
CA ALA A 67 -1.41 14.78 0.31
C ALA A 67 -1.08 13.29 0.37
N ASN A 68 -1.41 12.52 -0.68
CA ASN A 68 -1.08 11.10 -0.78
C ASN A 68 0.43 10.85 -0.74
N LEU A 69 1.25 11.65 -1.43
CA LEU A 69 2.71 11.53 -1.39
C LEU A 69 3.26 11.71 0.03
N LEU A 70 2.75 12.68 0.79
CA LEU A 70 3.15 12.90 2.19
C LEU A 70 2.78 11.70 3.07
N VAL A 71 1.61 11.13 2.87
CA VAL A 71 1.14 9.96 3.64
C VAL A 71 1.94 8.69 3.28
N GLN A 72 2.28 8.53 2.01
CA GLN A 72 3.03 7.35 1.56
C GLN A 72 4.47 7.28 2.13
N ALA A 73 5.10 8.42 2.39
CA ALA A 73 6.46 8.44 2.94
C ALA A 73 6.55 7.73 4.31
N PRO A 74 5.79 8.11 5.35
CA PRO A 74 5.83 7.39 6.63
C PRO A 74 5.24 5.98 6.54
N LEU A 75 4.22 5.75 5.70
CA LEU A 75 3.69 4.42 5.43
C LEU A 75 4.77 3.47 4.92
N GLY A 76 5.55 3.91 3.95
CA GLY A 76 6.67 3.14 3.40
C GLY A 76 7.76 2.87 4.45
N LEU A 77 8.10 3.86 5.26
CA LEU A 77 9.09 3.70 6.33
C LEU A 77 8.63 2.67 7.36
N VAL A 78 7.42 2.79 7.88
CA VAL A 78 6.89 1.86 8.90
C VAL A 78 6.69 0.47 8.31
N SER A 79 6.19 0.36 7.08
CA SER A 79 6.04 -0.91 6.39
C SER A 79 7.37 -1.63 6.22
N ASN A 80 8.40 -0.95 5.73
CA ASN A 80 9.72 -1.52 5.54
C ASN A 80 10.43 -1.84 6.86
N ALA A 81 10.28 -0.99 7.87
CA ALA A 81 10.91 -1.19 9.16
C ALA A 81 10.26 -2.30 10.00
N LEU A 82 8.94 -2.47 9.91
CA LEU A 82 8.20 -3.40 10.75
C LEU A 82 7.76 -4.66 9.99
N LEU A 83 7.11 -4.52 8.84
CA LEU A 83 6.49 -5.66 8.15
C LEU A 83 7.51 -6.52 7.43
N VAL A 84 8.49 -5.92 6.76
CA VAL A 84 9.49 -6.69 6.00
C VAL A 84 10.30 -7.64 6.89
N PRO A 85 10.82 -7.23 8.07
CA PRO A 85 11.52 -8.15 8.97
C PRO A 85 10.63 -9.23 9.60
N LEU A 86 9.31 -8.99 9.69
CA LEU A 86 8.38 -9.96 10.26
C LEU A 86 8.02 -11.10 9.28
N MET A 87 8.13 -10.87 7.97
CA MET A 87 7.80 -11.88 6.94
C MET A 87 8.54 -13.21 7.11
N PRO A 88 9.88 -13.26 7.29
CA PRO A 88 10.59 -14.51 7.52
C PRO A 88 10.16 -15.21 8.81
N THR A 89 9.83 -14.44 9.84
CA THR A 89 9.36 -14.96 11.13
C THR A 89 7.99 -15.61 10.98
N PHE A 90 7.08 -14.97 10.25
CA PHE A 90 5.75 -15.54 9.97
C PHE A 90 5.84 -16.82 9.15
N SER A 91 6.69 -16.86 8.13
CA SER A 91 6.90 -18.06 7.32
C SER A 91 7.42 -19.23 8.14
N LYS A 92 8.40 -19.01 9.03
CA LYS A 92 8.95 -20.04 9.92
C LYS A 92 7.92 -20.57 10.92
N LEU A 93 7.15 -19.68 11.56
CA LEU A 93 6.13 -20.04 12.53
C LEU A 93 4.93 -20.75 11.86
N SER A 94 4.58 -20.37 10.66
CA SER A 94 3.57 -21.06 9.86
C SER A 94 4.00 -22.49 9.52
N ALA A 95 5.27 -22.68 9.14
CA ALA A 95 5.82 -23.99 8.83
C ALA A 95 5.93 -24.91 10.06
N SER A 96 6.22 -24.36 11.24
CA SER A 96 6.32 -25.11 12.51
C SER A 96 4.96 -25.48 13.11
N LYS A 97 3.85 -25.05 12.51
CA LYS A 97 2.46 -25.23 13.01
C LYS A 97 2.22 -24.67 14.42
N ASP A 98 3.09 -23.83 14.94
CA ASP A 98 2.91 -23.15 16.22
C ASP A 98 1.98 -21.93 16.07
N LYS A 99 0.69 -22.22 16.00
CA LYS A 99 -0.35 -21.19 15.82
C LYS A 99 -0.38 -20.14 16.94
N ALA A 100 -0.05 -20.54 18.17
CA ALA A 100 -0.12 -19.63 19.31
C ALA A 100 0.96 -18.55 19.21
N GLN A 101 2.19 -18.92 18.89
CA GLN A 101 3.27 -17.97 18.67
C GLN A 101 3.04 -17.11 17.43
N LEU A 102 2.51 -17.68 16.35
CA LEU A 102 2.18 -16.95 15.13
C LEU A 102 1.16 -15.84 15.42
N ILE A 103 0.05 -16.15 16.09
CA ILE A 103 -0.99 -15.19 16.46
C ILE A 103 -0.42 -14.09 17.37
N LYS A 104 0.42 -14.45 18.35
CA LYS A 104 1.07 -13.49 19.23
C LYS A 104 1.94 -12.51 18.46
N ARG A 105 2.73 -12.99 17.50
CA ARG A 105 3.61 -12.14 16.66
C ARG A 105 2.82 -11.24 15.72
N ILE A 106 1.77 -11.77 15.08
CA ILE A 106 0.87 -10.96 14.25
C ILE A 106 0.24 -9.84 15.08
N ARG A 107 -0.29 -10.17 16.26
CA ARG A 107 -0.88 -9.17 17.16
C ARG A 107 0.12 -8.09 17.58
N GLN A 108 1.34 -8.47 17.93
CA GLN A 108 2.41 -7.52 18.26
C GLN A 108 2.74 -6.60 17.08
N GLY A 109 2.87 -7.15 15.89
CA GLY A 109 3.11 -6.38 14.66
C GLY A 109 1.97 -5.38 14.39
N LEU A 110 0.72 -5.83 14.49
CA LEU A 110 -0.46 -4.97 14.31
C LEU A 110 -0.54 -3.85 15.34
N ILE A 111 -0.31 -4.14 16.61
CA ILE A 111 -0.32 -3.12 17.68
C ILE A 111 0.77 -2.10 17.43
N LEU A 112 1.99 -2.53 17.14
CA LEU A 112 3.12 -1.63 16.92
C LEU A 112 2.92 -0.77 15.68
N SER A 113 2.47 -1.35 14.58
CA SER A 113 2.21 -0.60 13.35
C SER A 113 1.05 0.40 13.52
N THR A 114 -0.03 -0.02 14.16
CA THR A 114 -1.17 0.88 14.45
C THR A 114 -0.77 2.03 15.38
N ALA A 115 -0.02 1.75 16.43
CA ALA A 115 0.48 2.77 17.36
C ALA A 115 1.42 3.77 16.65
N SER A 116 2.32 3.27 15.80
CA SER A 116 3.19 4.14 15.00
C SER A 116 2.40 5.03 14.04
N MET A 117 1.39 4.50 13.38
CA MET A 117 0.54 5.27 12.45
C MET A 117 -0.35 6.28 13.18
N LEU A 118 -0.84 5.95 14.38
CA LEU A 118 -1.56 6.90 15.22
C LEU A 118 -0.67 8.08 15.63
N GLY A 119 0.57 7.80 16.04
CA GLY A 119 1.54 8.85 16.37
C GLY A 119 1.83 9.77 15.18
N ILE A 120 2.13 9.21 14.01
CA ILE A 120 2.39 9.97 12.78
C ILE A 120 1.14 10.72 12.32
N GLY A 121 -0.03 10.08 12.36
CA GLY A 121 -1.31 10.71 12.04
C GLY A 121 -1.61 11.91 12.94
N THR A 122 -1.33 11.81 14.23
CA THR A 122 -1.47 12.92 15.17
C THR A 122 -0.54 14.09 14.80
N ILE A 123 0.71 13.79 14.44
CA ILE A 123 1.65 14.82 13.96
C ILE A 123 1.10 15.51 12.70
N PHE A 124 0.54 14.76 11.75
CA PHE A 124 -0.04 15.33 10.54
C PHE A 124 -1.30 16.15 10.80
N ILE A 125 -2.11 15.76 11.80
CA ILE A 125 -3.28 16.54 12.19
C ILE A 125 -2.86 17.89 12.84
N VAL A 126 -1.87 17.85 13.71
CA VAL A 126 -1.45 19.05 14.46
C VAL A 126 -0.55 19.97 13.62
N LEU A 127 0.39 19.39 12.87
CA LEU A 127 1.42 20.12 12.12
C LEU A 127 1.21 20.08 10.60
N GLY A 128 0.06 19.60 10.11
CA GLY A 128 -0.18 19.38 8.69
C GLY A 128 0.04 20.61 7.84
N ASN A 129 -0.45 21.76 8.28
CA ASN A 129 -0.25 23.04 7.56
C ASN A 129 1.24 23.43 7.46
N GLN A 130 1.97 23.30 8.56
CA GLN A 130 3.41 23.58 8.62
C GLN A 130 4.21 22.61 7.75
N ILE A 131 3.88 21.31 7.80
CA ILE A 131 4.54 20.29 6.99
C ILE A 131 4.32 20.56 5.50
N VAL A 132 3.07 20.81 5.09
CA VAL A 132 2.74 21.14 3.69
C VAL A 132 3.45 22.41 3.25
N SER A 133 3.48 23.43 4.10
CA SER A 133 4.18 24.68 3.81
C SER A 133 5.68 24.45 3.62
N VAL A 134 6.34 23.76 4.54
CA VAL A 134 7.80 23.51 4.46
C VAL A 134 8.16 22.67 3.24
N VAL A 135 7.33 21.68 2.89
CA VAL A 135 7.63 20.75 1.79
C VAL A 135 7.30 21.36 0.43
N TYR A 136 6.15 22.03 0.32
CA TYR A 136 5.59 22.45 -0.97
C TYR A 136 5.52 23.96 -1.20
N ALA A 137 5.70 24.83 -0.21
CA ALA A 137 5.61 26.29 -0.38
C ALA A 137 6.77 26.85 -1.22
N ARG A 138 6.81 26.46 -2.52
CA ARG A 138 7.83 26.90 -3.48
C ARG A 138 7.17 27.20 -4.83
N GLY A 139 7.63 28.26 -5.48
CA GLY A 139 7.17 28.63 -6.82
C GLY A 139 5.69 29.01 -6.88
N ALA A 140 4.90 28.29 -7.65
CA ALA A 140 3.48 28.59 -7.88
C ALA A 140 2.53 28.07 -6.77
N PHE A 141 3.06 27.45 -5.69
CA PHE A 141 2.24 26.86 -4.64
C PHE A 141 1.78 27.97 -3.67
N ASN A 142 0.55 28.43 -3.85
CA ASN A 142 -0.04 29.54 -3.09
C ASN A 142 -0.70 29.09 -1.78
N GLU A 143 -1.12 30.02 -0.95
CA GLU A 143 -1.77 29.74 0.34
C GLU A 143 -3.05 28.90 0.21
N ASN A 144 -3.83 29.10 -0.85
CA ASN A 144 -5.03 28.29 -1.11
C ASN A 144 -4.66 26.82 -1.38
N ALA A 145 -3.59 26.57 -2.14
CA ALA A 145 -3.12 25.23 -2.38
C ALA A 145 -2.61 24.56 -1.09
N ILE A 146 -1.92 25.30 -0.23
CA ILE A 146 -1.50 24.81 1.09
C ILE A 146 -2.71 24.43 1.94
N ALA A 147 -3.74 25.27 1.99
CA ALA A 147 -4.97 25.01 2.75
C ALA A 147 -5.70 23.75 2.25
N ILE A 148 -5.83 23.58 0.93
CA ILE A 148 -6.46 22.39 0.32
C ILE A 148 -5.66 21.13 0.68
N VAL A 149 -4.35 21.13 0.45
CA VAL A 149 -3.49 19.96 0.70
C VAL A 149 -3.43 19.61 2.19
N SER A 150 -3.35 20.58 3.08
CA SER A 150 -3.33 20.35 4.53
C SER A 150 -4.65 19.77 5.02
N THR A 151 -5.79 20.23 4.53
CA THR A 151 -7.11 19.67 4.86
C THR A 151 -7.22 18.23 4.39
N LEU A 152 -6.78 17.92 3.18
CA LEU A 152 -6.76 16.56 2.65
C LEU A 152 -5.77 15.67 3.41
N LEU A 153 -4.62 16.20 3.82
CA LEU A 153 -3.65 15.49 4.63
C LEU A 153 -4.24 15.07 6.00
N ILE A 154 -4.99 15.98 6.65
CA ILE A 154 -5.70 15.68 7.90
C ILE A 154 -6.72 14.56 7.68
N ALA A 155 -7.52 14.64 6.61
CA ALA A 155 -8.48 13.59 6.27
C ALA A 155 -7.81 12.22 6.05
N TYR A 156 -6.73 12.17 5.30
CA TYR A 156 -5.94 10.95 5.11
C TYR A 156 -5.34 10.43 6.41
N SER A 157 -4.93 11.32 7.31
CA SER A 157 -4.31 10.95 8.58
C SER A 157 -5.24 10.16 9.50
N LEU A 158 -6.54 10.42 9.45
CA LEU A 158 -7.56 9.64 10.17
C LEU A 158 -7.63 8.18 9.68
N GLY A 159 -7.36 7.94 8.40
CA GLY A 159 -7.34 6.61 7.79
C GLY A 159 -6.01 5.86 7.97
N MET A 160 -4.92 6.55 8.35
CA MET A 160 -3.58 5.94 8.41
C MET A 160 -3.48 4.68 9.28
N PRO A 161 -4.11 4.58 10.47
CA PRO A 161 -4.03 3.36 11.27
C PRO A 161 -4.59 2.12 10.59
N ALA A 162 -5.59 2.29 9.73
CA ALA A 162 -6.21 1.20 8.98
C ALA A 162 -5.37 0.74 7.78
N TYR A 163 -4.48 1.58 7.28
CA TYR A 163 -3.68 1.29 6.08
C TYR A 163 -2.73 0.10 6.24
N LEU A 164 -2.15 -0.10 7.42
CA LEU A 164 -1.22 -1.21 7.69
C LEU A 164 -1.92 -2.49 8.15
N GLY A 165 -3.21 -2.44 8.46
CA GLY A 165 -4.02 -3.61 8.81
C GLY A 165 -4.68 -4.29 7.60
N ARG A 166 -4.41 -3.78 6.41
CA ARG A 166 -5.04 -4.17 5.13
C ARG A 166 -4.30 -5.27 4.38
#